data_75c6e83946f00704e12bebc5de023bc0
#
_entry.id   75c6e83946f00704e12bebc5de023bc0
#
_cell.length_a   1.000
_cell.length_b   1.000
_cell.length_c   1.000
_cell.angle_alpha   90.00
_cell.angle_beta   90.00
_cell.angle_gamma   90.00
#
_symmetry.space_group_name_H-M   'P 1'
#
loop_
_entity.id
_entity.type
_entity.pdbx_description
1 polymer ?
#
loop_
_entity_poly.entity_id
_entity_poly.type
_entity_poly.pdbx_seq_one_letter_code
_entity_poly.pdbx_strand_id
1 'polypeptide(L)'
;MAIIRVKRGTTKPTTAQLNYLGELAFDYNNNALYARTPSSVVKIGGEMELVYTYEGYAYTHTLNHEFDPDYIYKVHIISSTYGTLADVSDTYFYYRTAESSTLIGSYLNYHASTESGVYQTRSAKNATVQYIEDSYELEPTITSGITKVISFELSPTFNASLSDNVQWNSYGKSVTTLSGQGDTTIKSCDFVHSVNGSLGQLYINTGLNLGSPDSLSITIYRMKRK
;
A
#
# COMPACT_ATOMS: atom_id res chain seq x y z
N MET A 1 34.94 -23.51 -16.24
CA MET A 1 33.59 -23.04 -16.04
C MET A 1 33.27 -23.23 -14.55
N ALA A 2 33.00 -22.17 -13.78
CA ALA A 2 32.65 -22.27 -12.38
C ALA A 2 31.17 -22.69 -12.26
N ILE A 3 30.87 -23.79 -11.58
CA ILE A 3 29.51 -24.23 -11.30
C ILE A 3 29.11 -23.66 -9.96
N ILE A 4 28.16 -22.74 -9.94
CA ILE A 4 27.55 -22.25 -8.71
C ILE A 4 26.47 -23.27 -8.30
N ARG A 5 26.69 -23.95 -7.19
CA ARG A 5 25.69 -24.86 -6.60
C ARG A 5 24.98 -24.13 -5.48
N VAL A 6 23.65 -24.05 -5.55
CA VAL A 6 22.80 -23.53 -4.49
C VAL A 6 22.28 -24.73 -3.69
N LYS A 7 22.57 -24.76 -2.39
CA LYS A 7 21.96 -25.74 -1.47
C LYS A 7 20.46 -25.48 -1.38
N ARG A 8 19.69 -26.51 -1.06
CA ARG A 8 18.24 -26.44 -1.04
C ARG A 8 17.72 -27.14 0.21
N GLY A 9 16.71 -26.55 0.83
CA GLY A 9 16.09 -27.10 2.04
C GLY A 9 14.70 -26.51 2.28
N THR A 10 14.08 -26.91 3.36
CA THR A 10 12.75 -26.49 3.79
C THR A 10 12.77 -25.62 5.05
N THR A 11 13.96 -25.24 5.50
CA THR A 11 14.17 -24.38 6.66
C THR A 11 15.35 -23.46 6.44
N LYS A 12 15.41 -22.38 7.23
CA LYS A 12 16.59 -21.50 7.26
C LYS A 12 17.86 -22.29 7.52
N PRO A 13 18.88 -22.20 6.65
CA PRO A 13 20.13 -22.94 6.84
C PRO A 13 20.90 -22.43 8.06
N THR A 14 21.63 -23.30 8.68
CA THR A 14 22.57 -22.98 9.77
C THR A 14 23.96 -22.73 9.21
N THR A 15 24.85 -22.14 10.03
CA THR A 15 26.25 -21.94 9.66
C THR A 15 27.01 -23.24 9.45
N ALA A 16 26.59 -24.33 10.08
CA ALA A 16 27.15 -25.67 9.89
C ALA A 16 26.75 -26.32 8.56
N GLN A 17 25.64 -25.90 7.99
CA GLN A 17 25.15 -26.43 6.71
C GLN A 17 25.73 -25.70 5.49
N LEU A 18 26.23 -24.48 5.66
CA LEU A 18 26.90 -23.69 4.64
C LEU A 18 28.40 -23.63 4.99
N ASN A 19 29.21 -24.33 4.22
CA ASN A 19 30.63 -24.55 4.56
C ASN A 19 31.54 -23.39 4.16
N TYR A 20 31.15 -22.64 3.13
CA TYR A 20 31.98 -21.58 2.53
C TYR A 20 31.35 -20.21 2.66
N LEU A 21 32.17 -19.17 2.84
CA LEU A 21 31.73 -17.78 2.79
C LEU A 21 31.11 -17.48 1.42
N GLY A 22 29.93 -16.83 1.43
CA GLY A 22 29.19 -16.55 0.21
C GLY A 22 28.41 -17.76 -0.35
N GLU A 23 28.50 -18.94 0.25
CA GLU A 23 27.70 -20.09 -0.17
C GLU A 23 26.21 -19.79 -0.01
N LEU A 24 25.43 -20.14 -1.05
CA LEU A 24 24.00 -19.85 -1.15
C LEU A 24 23.13 -21.07 -0.78
N ALA A 25 22.00 -20.82 -0.13
CA ALA A 25 20.97 -21.81 0.10
C ALA A 25 19.59 -21.22 -0.13
N PHE A 26 18.70 -22.03 -0.71
CA PHE A 26 17.30 -21.68 -0.94
C PHE A 26 16.39 -22.49 -0.01
N ASP A 27 15.56 -21.77 0.76
CA ASP A 27 14.51 -22.34 1.62
C ASP A 27 13.18 -22.31 0.86
N TYR A 28 12.68 -23.48 0.49
CA TYR A 28 11.45 -23.62 -0.29
C TYR A 28 10.18 -23.23 0.49
N ASN A 29 10.16 -23.48 1.80
CA ASN A 29 8.97 -23.20 2.59
C ASN A 29 8.75 -21.71 2.76
N ASN A 30 9.86 -20.95 2.86
CA ASN A 30 9.82 -19.50 3.08
C ASN A 30 10.16 -18.68 1.83
N ASN A 31 10.36 -19.33 0.66
CA ASN A 31 10.80 -18.69 -0.58
C ASN A 31 11.97 -17.73 -0.38
N ALA A 32 12.95 -18.16 0.40
CA ALA A 32 14.04 -17.29 0.87
C ALA A 32 15.40 -17.81 0.41
N LEU A 33 16.22 -16.89 -0.10
CA LEU A 33 17.62 -17.14 -0.43
C LEU A 33 18.50 -16.67 0.72
N TYR A 34 19.48 -17.46 1.11
CA TYR A 34 20.40 -17.18 2.20
C TYR A 34 21.86 -17.25 1.71
N ALA A 35 22.73 -16.48 2.36
CA ALA A 35 24.19 -16.58 2.18
C ALA A 35 24.91 -16.74 3.51
N ARG A 36 26.02 -17.44 3.44
CA ARG A 36 26.98 -17.58 4.55
C ARG A 36 27.84 -16.32 4.67
N THR A 37 27.81 -15.70 5.84
CA THR A 37 28.77 -14.66 6.26
C THR A 37 29.80 -15.24 7.24
N PRO A 38 30.86 -14.52 7.62
CA PRO A 38 31.84 -15.04 8.58
C PRO A 38 31.24 -15.50 9.91
N SER A 39 30.20 -14.81 10.40
CA SER A 39 29.62 -15.07 11.73
C SER A 39 28.21 -15.65 11.69
N SER A 40 27.51 -15.62 10.55
CA SER A 40 26.09 -15.97 10.51
C SER A 40 25.64 -16.42 9.12
N VAL A 41 24.37 -16.78 9.01
CA VAL A 41 23.65 -16.96 7.75
C VAL A 41 22.62 -15.85 7.62
N VAL A 42 22.72 -15.05 6.58
CA VAL A 42 21.84 -13.91 6.30
C VAL A 42 20.93 -14.20 5.12
N LYS A 43 19.71 -13.69 5.17
CA LYS A 43 18.79 -13.72 4.06
C LYS A 43 19.24 -12.72 2.99
N ILE A 44 19.34 -13.20 1.73
CA ILE A 44 19.69 -12.36 0.59
C ILE A 44 18.40 -11.92 -0.10
N GLY A 45 18.25 -10.64 -0.27
CA GLY A 45 17.07 -10.07 -0.92
C GLY A 45 15.79 -10.27 -0.11
N GLY A 46 14.76 -9.55 -0.47
CA GLY A 46 13.44 -9.74 0.12
C GLY A 46 13.40 -9.48 1.62
N GLU A 47 13.86 -8.32 2.07
CA GLU A 47 13.49 -7.83 3.40
C GLU A 47 11.98 -7.57 3.49
N MET A 48 11.27 -7.63 2.34
CA MET A 48 9.84 -7.46 2.25
C MET A 48 9.11 -8.80 2.39
N GLU A 49 8.26 -8.89 3.38
CA GLU A 49 7.37 -10.02 3.65
C GLU A 49 5.96 -9.66 3.22
N LEU A 50 5.31 -10.51 2.43
CA LEU A 50 3.89 -10.40 2.12
C LEU A 50 3.09 -10.72 3.38
N VAL A 51 2.30 -9.77 3.88
CA VAL A 51 1.52 -9.94 5.11
C VAL A 51 0.01 -9.95 4.87
N TYR A 52 -0.43 -9.41 3.74
CA TYR A 52 -1.84 -9.41 3.40
C TYR A 52 -2.06 -9.37 1.89
N THR A 53 -3.08 -10.09 1.44
CA THR A 53 -3.62 -9.99 0.09
C THR A 53 -5.14 -10.12 0.14
N TYR A 54 -5.80 -9.34 -0.70
CA TYR A 54 -7.23 -9.42 -0.94
C TYR A 54 -7.50 -9.25 -2.42
N GLU A 55 -8.38 -10.07 -2.95
CA GLU A 55 -8.94 -9.95 -4.28
C GLU A 55 -10.45 -10.16 -4.21
N GLY A 56 -11.22 -9.26 -4.76
CA GLY A 56 -12.68 -9.32 -4.70
C GLY A 56 -13.36 -8.23 -5.50
N TYR A 57 -14.68 -8.19 -5.36
CA TYR A 57 -15.56 -7.24 -6.03
C TYR A 57 -16.14 -6.31 -4.97
N ALA A 58 -15.43 -5.23 -4.69
CA ALA A 58 -15.85 -4.24 -3.69
C ALA A 58 -15.26 -2.87 -4.01
N TYR A 59 -15.96 -1.81 -3.68
CA TYR A 59 -15.43 -0.44 -3.72
C TYR A 59 -14.92 0.02 -2.35
N THR A 60 -15.31 -0.68 -1.29
CA THR A 60 -14.80 -0.45 0.07
C THR A 60 -14.23 -1.73 0.66
N HIS A 61 -13.21 -1.60 1.47
CA HIS A 61 -12.63 -2.72 2.20
C HIS A 61 -12.12 -2.29 3.56
N THR A 62 -12.36 -3.12 4.57
CA THR A 62 -11.76 -2.97 5.89
C THR A 62 -10.74 -4.08 6.10
N LEU A 63 -9.50 -3.68 6.15
CA LEU A 63 -8.40 -4.56 6.53
C LEU A 63 -8.26 -4.57 8.05
N ASN A 64 -8.48 -5.74 8.67
CA ASN A 64 -8.15 -5.99 10.07
C ASN A 64 -6.73 -6.53 10.15
N HIS A 65 -5.79 -5.68 10.52
CA HIS A 65 -4.39 -6.02 10.68
C HIS A 65 -3.75 -5.12 11.73
N GLU A 66 -3.16 -5.72 12.72
CA GLU A 66 -2.37 -4.97 13.72
C GLU A 66 -1.02 -4.61 13.10
N PHE A 67 -0.79 -3.32 12.92
CA PHE A 67 0.46 -2.80 12.35
C PHE A 67 1.51 -2.68 13.45
N ASP A 68 2.55 -3.49 13.33
CA ASP A 68 3.66 -3.55 14.28
C ASP A 68 4.64 -2.39 13.99
N PRO A 69 4.94 -1.52 14.98
CA PRO A 69 5.84 -0.39 14.78
C PRO A 69 7.32 -0.77 14.59
N ASP A 70 7.68 -2.03 14.68
CA ASP A 70 9.00 -2.51 14.28
C ASP A 70 9.16 -2.63 12.76
N TYR A 71 8.10 -2.41 11.99
CA TYR A 71 8.09 -2.60 10.54
C TYR A 71 7.66 -1.34 9.80
N ILE A 72 8.12 -1.24 8.57
CA ILE A 72 7.62 -0.35 7.54
C ILE A 72 6.73 -1.18 6.61
N TYR A 73 5.59 -0.64 6.21
CA TYR A 73 4.63 -1.32 5.34
C TYR A 73 4.56 -0.63 3.99
N LYS A 74 4.43 -1.42 2.92
CA LYS A 74 4.09 -0.94 1.58
C LYS A 74 2.73 -1.47 1.19
N VAL A 75 1.82 -0.57 0.89
CA VAL A 75 0.43 -0.86 0.54
C VAL A 75 0.23 -0.57 -0.93
N HIS A 76 -0.29 -1.55 -1.66
CA HIS A 76 -0.70 -1.42 -3.05
C HIS A 76 -2.18 -1.77 -3.17
N ILE A 77 -2.93 -0.89 -3.80
CA ILE A 77 -4.36 -1.04 -4.03
C ILE A 77 -4.60 -0.82 -5.52
N ILE A 78 -5.26 -1.77 -6.16
CA ILE A 78 -5.71 -1.64 -7.54
C ILE A 78 -7.21 -1.86 -7.54
N SER A 79 -7.94 -0.91 -8.08
CA SER A 79 -9.39 -1.02 -8.26
C SER A 79 -9.75 -0.68 -9.68
N SER A 80 -10.65 -1.44 -10.28
CA SER A 80 -11.14 -1.15 -11.62
C SER A 80 -12.62 -1.45 -11.74
N THR A 81 -13.30 -0.64 -12.54
CA THR A 81 -14.70 -0.84 -12.91
C THR A 81 -14.87 -0.63 -14.42
N TYR A 82 -15.84 -1.32 -14.98
CA TYR A 82 -16.17 -1.24 -16.40
C TYR A 82 -17.68 -1.00 -16.55
N GLY A 83 -18.04 -0.15 -17.46
CA GLY A 83 -19.45 0.12 -17.79
C GLY A 83 -19.73 1.61 -17.95
N THR A 84 -21.01 1.96 -18.04
CA THR A 84 -21.46 3.36 -18.09
C THR A 84 -21.48 3.90 -16.68
N LEU A 85 -20.55 4.80 -16.37
CA LEU A 85 -20.45 5.47 -15.08
C LEU A 85 -20.98 6.89 -15.22
N ALA A 86 -21.80 7.32 -14.27
CA ALA A 86 -22.33 8.69 -14.24
C ALA A 86 -21.45 9.62 -13.40
N ASP A 87 -20.83 9.09 -12.36
CA ASP A 87 -19.98 9.84 -11.43
C ASP A 87 -18.97 8.94 -10.74
N VAL A 88 -18.00 9.54 -10.09
CA VAL A 88 -17.02 8.88 -9.20
C VAL A 88 -17.17 9.50 -7.83
N SER A 89 -17.39 8.67 -6.82
CA SER A 89 -17.44 9.09 -5.42
C SER A 89 -16.05 9.43 -4.89
N ASP A 90 -15.99 10.04 -3.72
CA ASP A 90 -14.73 10.35 -3.04
C ASP A 90 -13.87 9.09 -2.86
N THR A 91 -12.59 9.21 -3.20
CA THR A 91 -11.58 8.21 -2.90
C THR A 91 -10.84 8.61 -1.63
N TYR A 92 -10.86 7.74 -0.64
CA TYR A 92 -10.24 8.03 0.65
C TYR A 92 -9.85 6.79 1.42
N PHE A 93 -9.00 6.96 2.43
CA PHE A 93 -8.75 5.96 3.45
C PHE A 93 -8.69 6.60 4.84
N TYR A 94 -8.82 5.78 5.87
CA TYR A 94 -8.59 6.17 7.24
C TYR A 94 -8.13 4.99 8.09
N TYR A 95 -7.52 5.29 9.21
CA TYR A 95 -7.03 4.31 10.16
C TYR A 95 -7.91 4.22 11.40
N ARG A 96 -7.97 3.02 11.97
CA ARG A 96 -8.65 2.76 13.25
C ARG A 96 -7.73 1.99 14.19
N THR A 97 -7.99 2.09 15.49
CA THR A 97 -7.45 1.17 16.48
C THR A 97 -8.05 -0.23 16.30
N ALA A 98 -7.48 -1.24 16.97
CA ALA A 98 -8.07 -2.59 17.02
C ALA A 98 -9.51 -2.57 17.59
N GLU A 99 -9.84 -1.60 18.44
CA GLU A 99 -11.16 -1.39 19.05
C GLU A 99 -12.12 -0.59 18.16
N SER A 100 -11.76 -0.34 16.90
CA SER A 100 -12.55 0.40 15.90
C SER A 100 -12.71 1.91 16.15
N SER A 101 -11.93 2.51 17.04
CA SER A 101 -11.87 3.96 17.19
C SER A 101 -11.09 4.59 16.04
N THR A 102 -11.69 5.55 15.33
CA THR A 102 -11.02 6.24 14.22
C THR A 102 -9.92 7.14 14.74
N LEU A 103 -8.73 7.01 14.18
CA LEU A 103 -7.59 7.85 14.54
C LEU A 103 -7.67 9.20 13.84
N ILE A 104 -7.34 10.25 14.57
CA ILE A 104 -7.30 11.62 14.08
C ILE A 104 -5.86 11.95 13.67
N GLY A 105 -5.72 12.53 12.51
CA GLY A 105 -4.41 12.87 11.96
C GLY A 105 -4.40 14.18 11.20
N SER A 106 -3.35 14.40 10.44
CA SER A 106 -3.19 15.53 9.51
C SER A 106 -2.80 15.01 8.15
N TYR A 107 -3.24 15.67 7.09
CA TYR A 107 -2.85 15.29 5.74
C TYR A 107 -2.53 16.50 4.86
N LEU A 108 -1.75 16.24 3.82
CA LEU A 108 -1.45 17.14 2.72
C LEU A 108 -1.59 16.35 1.41
N ASN A 109 -2.37 16.87 0.49
CA ASN A 109 -2.52 16.33 -0.86
C ASN A 109 -1.98 17.30 -1.88
N TYR A 110 -1.41 16.75 -2.92
CA TYR A 110 -0.96 17.47 -4.08
C TYR A 110 -1.54 16.83 -5.35
N HIS A 111 -2.45 17.53 -6.02
CA HIS A 111 -3.11 17.04 -7.22
C HIS A 111 -2.46 17.66 -8.47
N ALA A 112 -2.16 16.81 -9.45
CA ALA A 112 -1.77 17.21 -10.78
C ALA A 112 -2.78 16.65 -11.80
N SER A 113 -3.35 17.51 -12.64
CA SER A 113 -4.18 17.09 -13.77
C SER A 113 -3.44 17.35 -15.07
N THR A 114 -3.42 16.39 -15.98
CA THR A 114 -2.70 16.50 -17.27
C THR A 114 -3.42 17.40 -18.28
N GLU A 115 -4.73 17.56 -18.19
CA GLU A 115 -5.52 18.31 -19.21
C GLU A 115 -5.52 19.83 -19.00
N SER A 116 -5.34 20.33 -17.80
CA SER A 116 -5.48 21.75 -17.53
C SER A 116 -4.28 22.38 -16.83
N GLY A 117 -3.26 21.63 -16.50
CA GLY A 117 -2.12 22.13 -15.74
C GLY A 117 -2.50 22.67 -14.34
N VAL A 118 -3.67 22.31 -13.85
CA VAL A 118 -4.16 22.78 -12.54
C VAL A 118 -3.57 21.93 -11.45
N TYR A 119 -2.70 22.54 -10.67
CA TYR A 119 -2.22 21.97 -9.41
C TYR A 119 -3.14 22.41 -8.28
N GLN A 120 -3.71 21.47 -7.58
CA GLN A 120 -4.48 21.74 -6.37
C GLN A 120 -3.74 21.19 -5.17
N THR A 121 -3.64 22.00 -4.13
CA THR A 121 -3.10 21.60 -2.84
C THR A 121 -4.22 21.62 -1.82
N ARG A 122 -4.39 20.53 -1.10
CA ARG A 122 -5.35 20.41 -0.01
C ARG A 122 -4.63 19.96 1.26
N SER A 123 -4.90 20.63 2.36
CA SER A 123 -4.36 20.25 3.66
C SER A 123 -5.43 20.31 4.73
N ALA A 124 -5.36 19.42 5.72
CA ALA A 124 -6.21 19.45 6.88
C ALA A 124 -5.45 19.00 8.13
N LYS A 125 -5.83 19.56 9.27
CA LYS A 125 -5.39 19.16 10.61
C LYS A 125 -6.60 18.62 11.37
N ASN A 126 -6.37 17.68 12.28
CA ASN A 126 -7.43 17.02 13.05
C ASN A 126 -8.48 16.36 12.14
N ALA A 127 -8.03 15.76 11.05
CA ALA A 127 -8.87 15.04 10.11
C ALA A 127 -8.90 13.55 10.45
N THR A 128 -10.08 12.94 10.34
CA THR A 128 -10.25 11.49 10.53
C THR A 128 -10.02 10.72 9.24
N VAL A 129 -10.12 11.38 8.09
CA VAL A 129 -10.10 10.76 6.76
C VAL A 129 -9.04 11.43 5.91
N GLN A 130 -8.22 10.63 5.24
CA GLN A 130 -7.33 11.06 4.19
C GLN A 130 -8.08 10.97 2.85
N TYR A 131 -8.56 12.08 2.35
CA TYR A 131 -9.07 12.16 0.98
C TYR A 131 -7.92 12.14 -0.01
N ILE A 132 -8.04 11.32 -1.04
CA ILE A 132 -7.08 11.20 -2.15
C ILE A 132 -7.65 11.91 -3.37
N GLU A 133 -8.93 11.70 -3.65
CA GLU A 133 -9.62 12.26 -4.80
C GLU A 133 -11.04 12.61 -4.37
N ASP A 134 -11.49 13.81 -4.72
CA ASP A 134 -12.88 14.23 -4.49
C ASP A 134 -13.79 13.60 -5.56
N SER A 135 -15.09 13.50 -5.24
CA SER A 135 -16.12 13.08 -6.19
C SER A 135 -16.18 14.01 -7.41
N TYR A 136 -16.45 13.44 -8.56
CA TYR A 136 -16.66 14.18 -9.80
C TYR A 136 -17.64 13.47 -10.72
N GLU A 137 -18.37 14.25 -11.49
CA GLU A 137 -19.24 13.73 -12.54
C GLU A 137 -18.42 13.31 -13.76
N LEU A 138 -18.79 12.21 -14.37
CA LEU A 138 -18.26 11.77 -15.65
C LEU A 138 -19.16 12.31 -16.78
N GLU A 139 -18.56 12.71 -17.87
CA GLU A 139 -19.35 13.07 -19.05
C GLU A 139 -20.22 11.88 -19.48
N PRO A 140 -21.51 12.07 -19.80
CA PRO A 140 -22.49 10.99 -19.98
C PRO A 140 -22.21 10.05 -21.16
N THR A 141 -21.16 10.29 -21.93
CA THR A 141 -20.75 9.47 -23.07
C THR A 141 -19.60 8.51 -22.77
N ILE A 142 -19.09 8.49 -21.55
CA ILE A 142 -17.96 7.62 -21.20
C ILE A 142 -18.48 6.22 -20.90
N THR A 143 -18.61 5.41 -21.95
CA THR A 143 -18.69 3.94 -21.84
C THR A 143 -17.26 3.42 -21.74
N SER A 144 -16.73 3.25 -20.54
CA SER A 144 -15.30 2.96 -20.41
C SER A 144 -14.92 2.38 -19.06
N GLY A 145 -13.69 2.00 -18.95
CA GLY A 145 -13.10 1.52 -17.72
C GLY A 145 -12.45 2.65 -16.92
N ILE A 146 -12.59 2.58 -15.61
CA ILE A 146 -11.79 3.37 -14.67
C ILE A 146 -10.88 2.40 -13.94
N THR A 147 -9.59 2.73 -13.90
CA THR A 147 -8.62 2.00 -13.08
C THR A 147 -7.95 2.99 -12.13
N LYS A 148 -7.97 2.66 -10.86
CA LYS A 148 -7.25 3.40 -9.81
C LYS A 148 -6.13 2.53 -9.24
N VAL A 149 -4.95 3.10 -9.16
CA VAL A 149 -3.79 2.50 -8.50
C VAL A 149 -3.37 3.43 -7.38
N ILE A 150 -3.41 2.94 -6.15
CA ILE A 150 -2.97 3.67 -4.96
C ILE A 150 -1.80 2.90 -4.36
N SER A 151 -0.69 3.59 -4.16
CA SER A 151 0.50 3.00 -3.54
C SER A 151 1.05 3.93 -2.48
N PHE A 152 1.30 3.41 -1.29
CA PHE A 152 1.91 4.20 -0.23
C PHE A 152 2.79 3.36 0.69
N GLU A 153 3.71 4.03 1.33
CA GLU A 153 4.49 3.53 2.43
C GLU A 153 3.90 4.04 3.75
N LEU A 154 3.77 3.15 4.71
CA LEU A 154 3.34 3.46 6.06
C LEU A 154 4.52 3.19 7.00
N SER A 155 5.06 4.25 7.56
CA SER A 155 6.27 4.22 8.39
C SER A 155 6.00 4.74 9.79
N PRO A 156 6.40 4.01 10.84
CA PRO A 156 6.29 4.48 12.21
C PRO A 156 7.44 5.41 12.57
N THR A 157 7.14 6.43 13.35
CA THR A 157 8.11 7.30 14.01
C THR A 157 7.82 7.29 15.51
N PHE A 158 8.85 7.08 16.32
CA PHE A 158 8.71 7.14 17.77
C PHE A 158 8.85 8.58 18.25
N ASN A 159 7.87 9.01 19.02
CA ASN A 159 7.86 10.34 19.62
C ASN A 159 7.52 10.22 21.11
N ALA A 160 8.50 10.44 21.95
CA ALA A 160 8.37 10.33 23.40
C ALA A 160 7.34 11.31 24.02
N SER A 161 6.91 12.33 23.26
CA SER A 161 5.91 13.30 23.70
C SER A 161 4.48 12.83 23.46
N LEU A 162 4.27 11.70 22.78
CA LEU A 162 2.94 11.14 22.51
C LEU A 162 2.57 10.08 23.56
N SER A 163 1.30 9.99 23.89
CA SER A 163 0.79 9.01 24.86
C SER A 163 1.12 7.57 24.48
N ASP A 164 1.05 7.25 23.19
CA ASP A 164 1.32 5.91 22.67
C ASP A 164 2.72 5.81 22.05
N ASN A 165 3.52 6.87 22.15
CA ASN A 165 4.89 6.97 21.64
C ASN A 165 5.07 6.64 20.15
N VAL A 166 4.02 6.40 19.40
CA VAL A 166 4.09 6.03 17.96
C VAL A 166 3.27 7.01 17.13
N GLN A 167 3.91 7.56 16.12
CA GLN A 167 3.28 8.31 15.05
C GLN A 167 3.48 7.55 13.75
N TRP A 168 2.40 7.31 13.03
CA TRP A 168 2.44 6.66 11.73
C TRP A 168 2.34 7.70 10.62
N ASN A 169 3.25 7.62 9.68
CA ASN A 169 3.29 8.51 8.53
C ASN A 169 3.07 7.69 7.27
N SER A 170 2.06 8.07 6.49
CA SER A 170 1.80 7.51 5.16
C SER A 170 2.28 8.51 4.11
N TYR A 171 3.08 8.04 3.18
CA TYR A 171 3.49 8.80 2.02
C TYR A 171 3.20 7.99 0.77
N GLY A 172 2.45 8.57 -0.17
CA GLY A 172 2.01 7.80 -1.31
C GLY A 172 1.51 8.60 -2.49
N LYS A 173 1.09 7.84 -3.49
CA LYS A 173 0.56 8.35 -4.75
C LYS A 173 -0.65 7.55 -5.18
N SER A 174 -1.65 8.23 -5.74
CA SER A 174 -2.71 7.62 -6.54
C SER A 174 -2.60 8.02 -8.00
N VAL A 175 -2.99 7.11 -8.88
CA VAL A 175 -3.15 7.36 -10.31
C VAL A 175 -4.48 6.79 -10.72
N THR A 176 -5.33 7.63 -11.29
CA THR A 176 -6.62 7.26 -11.87
C THR A 176 -6.54 7.39 -13.38
N THR A 177 -6.80 6.31 -14.08
CA THR A 177 -6.87 6.26 -15.54
C THR A 177 -8.33 6.10 -15.94
N LEU A 178 -8.82 7.02 -16.73
CA LEU A 178 -10.15 7.03 -17.34
C LEU A 178 -9.97 6.68 -18.82
N SER A 179 -10.56 5.59 -19.27
CA SER A 179 -10.51 5.17 -20.68
C SER A 179 -11.89 5.43 -21.31
N GLY A 180 -12.00 6.33 -22.26
CA GLY A 180 -13.23 6.68 -22.99
C GLY A 180 -13.16 6.31 -24.48
N GLN A 181 -14.19 6.66 -25.23
CA GLN A 181 -14.20 6.50 -26.69
C GLN A 181 -13.19 7.48 -27.33
N GLY A 182 -11.95 7.04 -27.46
CA GLY A 182 -10.90 7.75 -28.20
C GLY A 182 -9.90 8.51 -27.33
N ASP A 183 -10.21 8.83 -26.07
CA ASP A 183 -9.33 9.58 -25.18
C ASP A 183 -9.06 8.84 -23.87
N THR A 184 -7.86 9.03 -23.34
CA THR A 184 -7.47 8.52 -22.02
C THR A 184 -7.05 9.70 -21.15
N THR A 185 -7.80 9.93 -20.09
CA THR A 185 -7.44 10.94 -19.07
C THR A 185 -6.71 10.28 -17.92
N ILE A 186 -5.63 10.88 -17.47
CA ILE A 186 -4.86 10.45 -16.31
C ILE A 186 -4.88 11.53 -15.25
N LYS A 187 -5.36 11.18 -14.07
CA LYS A 187 -5.28 12.02 -12.86
C LYS A 187 -4.26 11.44 -11.90
N SER A 188 -3.52 12.26 -11.21
CA SER A 188 -2.60 11.81 -10.17
C SER A 188 -2.70 12.69 -8.93
N CYS A 189 -2.51 12.07 -7.76
CA CYS A 189 -2.45 12.74 -6.48
C CYS A 189 -1.27 12.18 -5.69
N ASP A 190 -0.42 13.06 -5.19
CA ASP A 190 0.56 12.72 -4.16
C ASP A 190 -0.02 13.11 -2.80
N PHE A 191 0.18 12.29 -1.78
CA PHE A 191 -0.37 12.55 -0.46
C PHE A 191 0.60 12.20 0.66
N VAL A 192 0.47 12.92 1.76
CA VAL A 192 1.13 12.65 3.04
C VAL A 192 0.06 12.67 4.12
N HIS A 193 0.04 11.65 4.95
CA HIS A 193 -0.88 11.54 6.08
C HIS A 193 -0.13 11.12 7.33
N SER A 194 -0.52 11.67 8.47
CA SER A 194 0.09 11.37 9.75
C SER A 194 -0.99 11.17 10.81
N VAL A 195 -0.92 10.06 11.54
CA VAL A 195 -1.80 9.74 12.67
C VAL A 195 -0.98 9.26 13.86
N ASN A 196 -1.53 9.45 15.08
CA ASN A 196 -0.90 9.00 16.31
C ASN A 196 -1.67 7.81 16.88
N GLY A 197 -0.96 6.86 17.46
CA GLY A 197 -1.53 5.72 18.18
C GLY A 197 -1.33 4.38 17.50
N SER A 198 -1.89 3.33 18.11
CA SER A 198 -1.81 1.97 17.60
C SER A 198 -2.76 1.75 16.43
N LEU A 199 -2.26 1.23 15.32
CA LEU A 199 -3.06 0.91 14.14
C LEU A 199 -3.51 -0.55 14.17
N GLY A 200 -4.81 -0.78 14.21
CA GLY A 200 -5.42 -2.12 14.15
C GLY A 200 -6.23 -2.36 12.88
N GLN A 201 -6.60 -1.31 12.17
CA GLN A 201 -7.40 -1.41 10.95
C GLN A 201 -7.03 -0.30 9.95
N LEU A 202 -7.12 -0.64 8.67
CA LEU A 202 -7.10 0.30 7.56
C LEU A 202 -8.40 0.14 6.77
N TYR A 203 -9.18 1.22 6.66
CA TYR A 203 -10.36 1.29 5.81
C TYR A 203 -10.02 2.01 4.52
N ILE A 204 -10.48 1.48 3.40
CA ILE A 204 -10.25 2.01 2.06
C ILE A 204 -11.60 2.15 1.35
N ASN A 205 -11.82 3.32 0.71
CA ASN A 205 -12.89 3.55 -0.25
C ASN A 205 -12.26 4.02 -1.56
N THR A 206 -12.47 3.28 -2.63
CA THR A 206 -11.91 3.60 -3.95
C THR A 206 -12.76 4.57 -4.76
N GLY A 207 -13.95 4.89 -4.28
CA GLY A 207 -14.88 5.79 -4.95
C GLY A 207 -15.54 5.24 -6.23
N LEU A 208 -15.32 3.96 -6.55
CA LEU A 208 -15.83 3.32 -7.77
C LEU A 208 -17.15 2.57 -7.52
N ASN A 209 -18.17 3.26 -7.03
CA ASN A 209 -19.41 2.68 -6.48
C ASN A 209 -20.52 2.42 -7.53
N LEU A 210 -20.22 2.29 -8.81
CA LEU A 210 -21.29 2.35 -9.81
C LEU A 210 -21.44 1.08 -10.67
N GLY A 211 -22.28 0.19 -10.21
CA GLY A 211 -23.18 -0.63 -11.05
C GLY A 211 -22.60 -1.84 -11.81
N SER A 212 -21.34 -2.14 -11.76
CA SER A 212 -20.72 -3.33 -12.36
C SER A 212 -19.64 -3.88 -11.44
N PRO A 213 -19.26 -5.16 -11.57
CA PRO A 213 -18.35 -5.77 -10.62
C PRO A 213 -17.03 -5.02 -10.57
N ASP A 214 -16.88 -4.23 -9.52
CA ASP A 214 -15.64 -3.53 -9.23
C ASP A 214 -14.63 -4.56 -8.76
N SER A 215 -13.52 -4.69 -9.46
CA SER A 215 -12.40 -5.47 -8.97
C SER A 215 -11.59 -4.62 -7.99
N LEU A 216 -11.28 -5.21 -6.84
CA LEU A 216 -10.41 -4.63 -5.85
C LEU A 216 -9.33 -5.66 -5.49
N SER A 217 -8.08 -5.27 -5.68
CA SER A 217 -6.92 -6.02 -5.23
C SER A 217 -6.13 -5.17 -4.23
N ILE A 218 -5.82 -5.73 -3.08
CA ILE A 218 -5.00 -5.11 -2.05
C ILE A 218 -3.85 -6.03 -1.73
N THR A 219 -2.63 -5.50 -1.73
CA THR A 219 -1.42 -6.23 -1.36
C THR A 219 -0.62 -5.40 -0.37
N ILE A 220 -0.25 -6.00 0.75
CA ILE A 220 0.56 -5.34 1.77
C ILE A 220 1.81 -6.17 2.04
N TYR A 221 2.94 -5.50 1.94
CA TYR A 221 4.23 -6.01 2.34
C TYR A 221 4.73 -5.27 3.57
N ARG A 222 5.52 -5.94 4.38
CA ARG A 222 6.26 -5.30 5.47
C ARG A 222 7.75 -5.57 5.36
N MET A 223 8.52 -4.64 5.89
CA MET A 223 9.99 -4.74 5.99
C MET A 223 10.40 -4.35 7.40
N LYS A 224 11.26 -5.14 8.03
CA LYS A 224 11.75 -4.81 9.37
C LYS A 224 12.55 -3.52 9.34
N ARG A 225 12.27 -2.61 10.26
CA ARG A 225 13.09 -1.41 10.48
C ARG A 225 14.50 -1.81 10.92
N LYS A 226 15.48 -1.08 10.41
CA LYS A 226 16.89 -1.20 10.85
C LYS A 226 17.19 -0.25 11.99
#